data_849cc042463fd6976fcca5c99c21f617
#
_entry.id   849cc042463fd6976fcca5c99c21f617
#
_cell.length_a   1.000
_cell.length_b   1.000
_cell.length_c   1.000
_cell.angle_alpha   90.00
_cell.angle_beta   90.00
_cell.angle_gamma   90.00
#
_symmetry.space_group_name_H-M   'P 1'
#
loop_
_entity.id
_entity.type
_entity.pdbx_description
1 polymer ?
#
loop_
_entity_poly.entity_id
_entity_poly.type
_entity_poly.pdbx_seq_one_letter_code
_entity_poly.pdbx_strand_id
1 'polypeptide(L)'
;MLGYFAYHFYRSRNTQSIRELEARKEEMMAIPIANQLFLLKNMSLSGQTKRKYESLVNQWQSITNFQFVEIESALVGAQQYADQLNFVRTGRTIAQARQLIDETMVKVQDLHQDLSDLLQVEVDNNELNAALHERYNSARKNVMNHSFDYGPAIETLEKNLQYLELNFTKYNEYTENGDHLEARDMLKTIDADMTSLEDILERIPSMYDKIKNEYE
;
A
#
# COMPACT_ATOMS: atom_id res chain seq x y z
N MET A 1 58.07 -8.29 7.80
CA MET A 1 56.98 -9.09 8.45
C MET A 1 55.67 -8.28 8.61
N LEU A 2 55.70 -7.08 9.15
CA LEU A 2 54.49 -6.24 9.34
C LEU A 2 53.69 -5.97 8.04
N GLY A 3 54.36 -5.71 6.91
CA GLY A 3 53.71 -5.48 5.62
C GLY A 3 52.94 -6.68 5.05
N TYR A 4 53.45 -7.92 5.29
CA TYR A 4 52.78 -9.13 4.87
C TYR A 4 51.50 -9.42 5.65
N PHE A 5 51.50 -9.14 6.97
CA PHE A 5 50.33 -9.26 7.82
C PHE A 5 49.27 -8.21 7.46
N ALA A 6 49.67 -6.96 7.22
CA ALA A 6 48.77 -5.90 6.80
C ALA A 6 48.12 -6.24 5.45
N TYR A 7 48.91 -6.73 4.49
CA TYR A 7 48.41 -7.19 3.18
C TYR A 7 47.35 -8.31 3.29
N HIS A 8 47.65 -9.36 4.04
CA HIS A 8 46.72 -10.46 4.25
C HIS A 8 45.45 -10.04 4.96
N PHE A 9 45.58 -9.17 5.95
CA PHE A 9 44.43 -8.62 6.69
C PHE A 9 43.50 -7.79 5.78
N TYR A 10 44.07 -6.87 5.00
CA TYR A 10 43.28 -6.06 4.08
C TYR A 10 42.61 -6.90 2.99
N ARG A 11 43.31 -7.84 2.42
CA ARG A 11 42.78 -8.77 1.40
C ARG A 11 41.63 -9.60 1.95
N SER A 12 41.81 -10.21 3.11
CA SER A 12 40.73 -10.98 3.76
C SER A 12 39.51 -10.15 4.07
N ARG A 13 39.69 -8.94 4.62
CA ARG A 13 38.60 -8.02 4.96
C ARG A 13 37.82 -7.55 3.73
N ASN A 14 38.50 -7.16 2.66
CA ASN A 14 37.85 -6.71 1.44
C ASN A 14 37.09 -7.85 0.76
N THR A 15 37.66 -9.04 0.68
CA THR A 15 36.98 -10.22 0.11
C THR A 15 35.73 -10.58 0.94
N GLN A 16 35.79 -10.49 2.25
CA GLN A 16 34.65 -10.73 3.12
C GLN A 16 33.55 -9.67 2.89
N SER A 17 33.93 -8.39 2.81
CA SER A 17 32.97 -7.32 2.56
C SER A 17 32.27 -7.45 1.20
N ILE A 18 32.97 -7.86 0.16
CA ILE A 18 32.40 -8.12 -1.17
C ILE A 18 31.38 -9.27 -1.08
N ARG A 19 31.77 -10.40 -0.44
CA ARG A 19 30.84 -11.53 -0.25
C ARG A 19 29.60 -11.20 0.54
N GLU A 20 29.74 -10.37 1.58
CA GLU A 20 28.59 -9.88 2.36
C GLU A 20 27.64 -9.04 1.50
N LEU A 21 28.17 -8.19 0.62
CA LEU A 21 27.35 -7.40 -0.30
C LEU A 21 26.71 -8.24 -1.40
N GLU A 22 27.42 -9.25 -1.92
CA GLU A 22 26.85 -10.23 -2.84
C GLU A 22 25.69 -11.00 -2.19
N ALA A 23 25.86 -11.47 -0.96
CA ALA A 23 24.78 -12.14 -0.22
C ALA A 23 23.55 -11.23 -0.03
N ARG A 24 23.76 -9.96 0.32
CA ARG A 24 22.66 -8.98 0.44
C ARG A 24 21.95 -8.70 -0.90
N LYS A 25 22.71 -8.66 -2.00
CA LYS A 25 22.13 -8.56 -3.34
C LYS A 25 21.24 -9.78 -3.65
N GLU A 26 21.72 -10.98 -3.35
CA GLU A 26 20.94 -12.21 -3.52
C GLU A 26 19.65 -12.22 -2.69
N GLU A 27 19.73 -11.81 -1.42
CA GLU A 27 18.54 -11.65 -0.55
C GLU A 27 17.51 -10.68 -1.16
N MET A 28 17.97 -9.55 -1.69
CA MET A 28 17.11 -8.57 -2.35
C MET A 28 16.46 -9.14 -3.62
N MET A 29 17.20 -9.88 -4.42
CA MET A 29 16.70 -10.53 -5.64
C MET A 29 15.74 -11.69 -5.34
N ALA A 30 15.80 -12.27 -4.14
CA ALA A 30 14.88 -13.32 -3.70
C ALA A 30 13.48 -12.80 -3.31
N ILE A 31 13.30 -11.49 -3.14
CA ILE A 31 11.99 -10.89 -2.87
C ILE A 31 11.05 -11.14 -4.08
N PRO A 32 9.84 -11.71 -3.88
CA PRO A 32 9.04 -12.29 -4.96
C PRO A 32 8.25 -11.25 -5.80
N ILE A 33 8.89 -10.14 -6.19
CA ILE A 33 8.28 -9.06 -6.96
C ILE A 33 7.69 -9.57 -8.29
N ALA A 34 8.46 -10.37 -9.03
CA ALA A 34 8.01 -10.88 -10.33
C ALA A 34 6.74 -11.76 -10.22
N ASN A 35 6.64 -12.54 -9.14
CA ASN A 35 5.46 -13.36 -8.87
C ASN A 35 4.22 -12.49 -8.55
N GLN A 36 4.38 -11.46 -7.72
CA GLN A 36 3.30 -10.54 -7.40
C GLN A 36 2.80 -9.79 -8.65
N LEU A 37 3.72 -9.29 -9.49
CA LEU A 37 3.38 -8.66 -10.76
C LEU A 37 2.66 -9.62 -11.71
N PHE A 38 3.07 -10.89 -11.74
CA PHE A 38 2.40 -11.91 -12.54
C PHE A 38 0.97 -12.18 -12.05
N LEU A 39 0.76 -12.25 -10.74
CA LEU A 39 -0.59 -12.43 -10.16
C LEU A 39 -1.49 -11.25 -10.53
N LEU A 40 -1.04 -10.01 -10.33
CA LEU A 40 -1.80 -8.80 -10.68
C LEU A 40 -2.07 -8.69 -12.19
N LYS A 41 -1.13 -9.11 -13.03
CA LYS A 41 -1.31 -9.12 -14.49
C LYS A 41 -2.48 -9.99 -14.94
N ASN A 42 -2.76 -11.06 -14.21
CA ASN A 42 -3.85 -11.99 -14.52
C ASN A 42 -5.21 -11.56 -13.96
N MET A 43 -5.24 -10.48 -13.17
CA MET A 43 -6.47 -9.86 -12.69
C MET A 43 -7.03 -8.90 -13.75
N SER A 44 -8.34 -8.79 -13.82
CA SER A 44 -9.02 -7.84 -14.72
C SER A 44 -9.01 -6.45 -14.11
N LEU A 45 -7.86 -5.76 -14.16
CA LEU A 45 -7.68 -4.43 -13.55
C LEU A 45 -8.13 -3.31 -14.47
N SER A 46 -8.77 -2.29 -13.91
CA SER A 46 -9.16 -1.07 -14.62
C SER A 46 -8.87 0.21 -13.81
N GLY A 47 -9.17 1.37 -14.37
CA GLY A 47 -9.16 2.67 -13.74
C GLY A 47 -7.90 3.01 -12.93
N GLN A 48 -8.06 3.41 -11.69
CA GLN A 48 -6.95 3.75 -10.78
C GLN A 48 -6.09 2.54 -10.44
N THR A 49 -6.70 1.37 -10.24
CA THR A 49 -5.98 0.12 -9.91
C THR A 49 -5.02 -0.27 -11.02
N LYS A 50 -5.46 -0.19 -12.27
CA LYS A 50 -4.61 -0.46 -13.43
C LYS A 50 -3.45 0.53 -13.53
N ARG A 51 -3.70 1.83 -13.35
CA ARG A 51 -2.64 2.86 -13.38
C ARG A 51 -1.60 2.64 -12.28
N LYS A 52 -2.03 2.27 -11.05
CA LYS A 52 -1.10 1.93 -9.97
C LYS A 52 -0.25 0.72 -10.34
N TYR A 53 -0.87 -0.35 -10.85
CA TYR A 53 -0.16 -1.55 -11.32
C TYR A 53 0.89 -1.22 -12.39
N GLU A 54 0.52 -0.45 -13.42
CA GLU A 54 1.45 -0.03 -14.49
C GLU A 54 2.62 0.80 -13.96
N SER A 55 2.37 1.67 -12.97
CA SER A 55 3.42 2.42 -12.28
C SER A 55 4.39 1.49 -11.54
N LEU A 56 3.89 0.46 -10.85
CA LEU A 56 4.73 -0.53 -10.14
C LEU A 56 5.55 -1.40 -11.11
N VAL A 57 4.97 -1.77 -12.27
CA VAL A 57 5.72 -2.44 -13.36
C VAL A 57 6.88 -1.57 -13.83
N ASN A 58 6.65 -0.29 -14.08
CA ASN A 58 7.69 0.64 -14.54
C ASN A 58 8.80 0.84 -13.47
N GLN A 59 8.43 0.89 -12.18
CA GLN A 59 9.40 0.96 -11.09
C GLN A 59 10.26 -0.30 -11.04
N TRP A 60 9.67 -1.49 -11.17
CA TRP A 60 10.42 -2.75 -11.22
C TRP A 60 11.36 -2.82 -12.41
N GLN A 61 10.91 -2.41 -13.59
CA GLN A 61 11.76 -2.33 -14.77
C GLN A 61 12.93 -1.37 -14.57
N SER A 62 12.72 -0.23 -13.92
CA SER A 62 13.80 0.70 -13.59
C SER A 62 14.81 0.06 -12.63
N ILE A 63 14.35 -0.63 -11.59
CA ILE A 63 15.23 -1.32 -10.63
C ILE A 63 16.08 -2.37 -11.34
N THR A 64 15.46 -3.22 -12.16
CA THR A 64 16.15 -4.32 -12.84
C THR A 64 17.11 -3.84 -13.93
N ASN A 65 16.75 -2.83 -14.67
CA ASN A 65 17.53 -2.37 -15.81
C ASN A 65 18.66 -1.39 -15.45
N PHE A 66 18.54 -0.70 -14.31
CA PHE A 66 19.54 0.31 -13.90
C PHE A 66 20.17 -0.03 -12.55
N GLN A 67 19.40 -0.11 -11.47
CA GLN A 67 20.00 -0.27 -10.14
C GLN A 67 20.74 -1.59 -9.97
N PHE A 68 20.18 -2.70 -10.42
CA PHE A 68 20.87 -3.99 -10.34
C PHE A 68 22.13 -4.02 -11.20
N VAL A 69 22.12 -3.37 -12.36
CA VAL A 69 23.29 -3.26 -13.24
C VAL A 69 24.37 -2.40 -12.60
N GLU A 70 24.01 -1.29 -11.94
CA GLU A 70 24.96 -0.44 -11.22
C GLU A 70 25.58 -1.17 -10.02
N ILE A 71 24.78 -1.91 -9.24
CA ILE A 71 25.27 -2.73 -8.13
C ILE A 71 26.26 -3.78 -8.64
N GLU A 72 25.89 -4.51 -9.69
CA GLU A 72 26.76 -5.53 -10.29
C GLU A 72 28.07 -4.93 -10.78
N SER A 73 28.01 -3.80 -11.49
CA SER A 73 29.20 -3.08 -11.94
C SER A 73 30.11 -2.64 -10.79
N ALA A 74 29.51 -2.15 -9.69
CA ALA A 74 30.28 -1.77 -8.50
C ALA A 74 30.92 -2.97 -7.81
N LEU A 75 30.24 -4.11 -7.69
CA LEU A 75 30.79 -5.33 -7.08
C LEU A 75 31.92 -5.91 -7.93
N VAL A 76 31.73 -6.00 -9.24
CA VAL A 76 32.78 -6.46 -10.18
C VAL A 76 33.98 -5.51 -10.15
N GLY A 77 33.75 -4.19 -10.14
CA GLY A 77 34.80 -3.19 -10.02
C GLY A 77 35.58 -3.31 -8.70
N ALA A 78 34.88 -3.54 -7.57
CA ALA A 78 35.51 -3.75 -6.27
C ALA A 78 36.41 -4.98 -6.28
N GLN A 79 35.96 -6.10 -6.88
CA GLN A 79 36.75 -7.32 -7.01
C GLN A 79 37.99 -7.08 -7.88
N GLN A 80 37.85 -6.42 -9.03
CA GLN A 80 38.97 -6.10 -9.91
C GLN A 80 40.04 -5.23 -9.23
N TYR A 81 39.63 -4.17 -8.49
CA TYR A 81 40.59 -3.36 -7.74
C TYR A 81 41.24 -4.10 -6.56
N ALA A 82 40.51 -5.03 -5.94
CA ALA A 82 41.08 -5.89 -4.90
C ALA A 82 42.18 -6.81 -5.47
N ASP A 83 41.93 -7.40 -6.64
CA ASP A 83 42.91 -8.27 -7.32
C ASP A 83 44.14 -7.49 -7.79
N GLN A 84 43.97 -6.20 -8.15
CA GLN A 84 45.06 -5.28 -8.50
C GLN A 84 45.78 -4.70 -7.27
N LEU A 85 45.38 -5.06 -6.05
CA LEU A 85 45.94 -4.55 -4.80
C LEU A 85 45.77 -3.03 -4.63
N ASN A 86 44.78 -2.44 -5.30
CA ASN A 86 44.47 -1.03 -5.18
C ASN A 86 43.49 -0.76 -4.02
N PHE A 87 44.00 -0.81 -2.79
CA PHE A 87 43.22 -0.76 -1.56
C PHE A 87 42.32 0.49 -1.45
N VAL A 88 42.79 1.65 -1.93
CA VAL A 88 42.01 2.89 -1.87
C VAL A 88 40.80 2.83 -2.80
N ARG A 89 40.99 2.38 -4.03
CA ARG A 89 39.86 2.23 -4.98
C ARG A 89 38.90 1.12 -4.54
N THR A 90 39.44 -0.02 -4.08
CA THR A 90 38.62 -1.10 -3.52
C THR A 90 37.70 -0.60 -2.41
N GLY A 91 38.25 0.13 -1.42
CA GLY A 91 37.45 0.67 -0.31
C GLY A 91 36.36 1.63 -0.76
N ARG A 92 36.65 2.51 -1.73
CA ARG A 92 35.65 3.43 -2.30
C ARG A 92 34.54 2.69 -3.03
N THR A 93 34.91 1.71 -3.87
CA THR A 93 33.92 0.96 -4.67
C THR A 93 33.05 0.05 -3.79
N ILE A 94 33.61 -0.54 -2.72
CA ILE A 94 32.82 -1.26 -1.72
C ILE A 94 31.83 -0.33 -1.02
N ALA A 95 32.26 0.88 -0.64
CA ALA A 95 31.36 1.85 -0.01
C ALA A 95 30.23 2.28 -0.96
N GLN A 96 30.56 2.50 -2.24
CA GLN A 96 29.57 2.80 -3.28
C GLN A 96 28.59 1.62 -3.48
N ALA A 97 29.08 0.40 -3.61
CA ALA A 97 28.24 -0.78 -3.74
C ALA A 97 27.29 -0.94 -2.54
N ARG A 98 27.79 -0.71 -1.32
CA ARG A 98 26.98 -0.75 -0.10
C ARG A 98 25.85 0.26 -0.14
N GLN A 99 26.16 1.51 -0.49
CA GLN A 99 25.15 2.56 -0.60
C GLN A 99 24.09 2.21 -1.65
N LEU A 100 24.50 1.76 -2.85
CA LEU A 100 23.57 1.35 -3.90
C LEU A 100 22.65 0.20 -3.45
N ILE A 101 23.21 -0.79 -2.75
CA ILE A 101 22.43 -1.92 -2.21
C ILE A 101 21.44 -1.42 -1.15
N ASP A 102 21.87 -0.55 -0.20
CA ASP A 102 21.00 -0.02 0.84
C ASP A 102 19.83 0.77 0.26
N GLU A 103 20.10 1.67 -0.68
CA GLU A 103 19.07 2.47 -1.36
C GLU A 103 18.13 1.62 -2.22
N THR A 104 18.67 0.62 -2.91
CA THR A 104 17.85 -0.26 -3.76
C THR A 104 17.02 -1.23 -2.93
N MET A 105 17.53 -1.73 -1.81
CA MET A 105 16.78 -2.59 -0.88
C MET A 105 15.52 -1.90 -0.39
N VAL A 106 15.60 -0.62 0.00
CA VAL A 106 14.42 0.17 0.41
C VAL A 106 13.41 0.22 -0.73
N LYS A 107 13.83 0.56 -1.96
CA LYS A 107 12.94 0.62 -3.12
C LYS A 107 12.26 -0.72 -3.43
N VAL A 108 12.99 -1.83 -3.30
CA VAL A 108 12.44 -3.19 -3.53
C VAL A 108 11.46 -3.56 -2.44
N GLN A 109 11.75 -3.22 -1.17
CA GLN A 109 10.84 -3.47 -0.05
C GLN A 109 9.55 -2.65 -0.16
N ASP A 110 9.65 -1.35 -0.50
CA ASP A 110 8.50 -0.49 -0.72
C ASP A 110 7.63 -1.00 -1.88
N LEU A 111 8.27 -1.41 -2.98
CA LEU A 111 7.59 -2.01 -4.12
C LEU A 111 6.89 -3.32 -3.75
N HIS A 112 7.54 -4.17 -2.96
CA HIS A 112 6.97 -5.42 -2.46
C HIS A 112 5.72 -5.15 -1.62
N GLN A 113 5.78 -4.16 -0.72
CA GLN A 113 4.64 -3.77 0.11
C GLN A 113 3.49 -3.20 -0.74
N ASP A 114 3.79 -2.28 -1.65
CA ASP A 114 2.79 -1.70 -2.57
C ASP A 114 2.06 -2.77 -3.40
N LEU A 115 2.80 -3.78 -3.89
CA LEU A 115 2.22 -4.92 -4.62
C LEU A 115 1.39 -5.82 -3.72
N SER A 116 1.84 -6.06 -2.48
CA SER A 116 1.08 -6.84 -1.49
C SER A 116 -0.24 -6.14 -1.15
N ASP A 117 -0.21 -4.83 -0.91
CA ASP A 117 -1.39 -4.02 -0.63
C ASP A 117 -2.37 -4.04 -1.81
N LEU A 118 -1.84 -3.98 -3.04
CA LEU A 118 -2.68 -4.03 -4.23
C LEU A 118 -3.32 -5.41 -4.46
N LEU A 119 -2.64 -6.50 -4.10
CA LEU A 119 -3.20 -7.85 -4.12
C LEU A 119 -4.27 -8.06 -3.05
N GLN A 120 -4.15 -7.38 -1.90
CA GLN A 120 -5.04 -7.54 -0.76
C GLN A 120 -6.27 -6.62 -0.83
N VAL A 121 -6.23 -5.56 -1.66
CA VAL A 121 -7.25 -4.50 -1.66
C VAL A 121 -8.67 -4.99 -1.86
N GLU A 122 -8.87 -5.99 -2.71
CA GLU A 122 -10.20 -6.56 -2.99
C GLU A 122 -10.79 -7.26 -1.75
N VAL A 123 -9.97 -8.03 -1.04
CA VAL A 123 -10.37 -8.75 0.18
C VAL A 123 -10.76 -7.75 1.27
N ASP A 124 -9.89 -6.76 1.53
CA ASP A 124 -10.13 -5.71 2.52
C ASP A 124 -11.40 -4.91 2.19
N ASN A 125 -11.62 -4.60 0.91
CA ASN A 125 -12.83 -3.90 0.46
C ASN A 125 -14.09 -4.72 0.73
N ASN A 126 -14.06 -6.02 0.48
CA ASN A 126 -15.20 -6.89 0.72
C ASN A 126 -15.54 -6.98 2.21
N GLU A 127 -14.54 -7.08 3.10
CA GLU A 127 -14.74 -7.08 4.54
C GLU A 127 -15.33 -5.75 5.04
N LEU A 128 -14.77 -4.63 4.61
CA LEU A 128 -15.28 -3.30 4.97
C LEU A 128 -16.69 -3.07 4.44
N ASN A 129 -16.96 -3.45 3.19
CA ASN A 129 -18.29 -3.33 2.58
C ASN A 129 -19.34 -4.13 3.38
N ALA A 130 -19.03 -5.34 3.80
CA ALA A 130 -19.94 -6.15 4.62
C ALA A 130 -20.26 -5.46 5.95
N ALA A 131 -19.27 -4.91 6.64
CA ALA A 131 -19.46 -4.17 7.88
C ALA A 131 -20.29 -2.89 7.69
N LEU A 132 -20.04 -2.15 6.60
CA LEU A 132 -20.81 -0.94 6.28
C LEU A 132 -22.27 -1.25 5.91
N HIS A 133 -22.52 -2.35 5.20
CA HIS A 133 -23.88 -2.80 4.92
C HIS A 133 -24.65 -3.19 6.18
N GLU A 134 -24.01 -3.79 7.16
CA GLU A 134 -24.64 -4.11 8.46
C GLU A 134 -25.03 -2.82 9.20
N ARG A 135 -24.13 -1.83 9.26
CA ARG A 135 -24.41 -0.50 9.84
C ARG A 135 -25.56 0.20 9.11
N TYR A 136 -25.53 0.21 7.77
CA TYR A 136 -26.59 0.79 6.95
C TYR A 136 -27.96 0.15 7.22
N ASN A 137 -28.03 -1.18 7.25
CA ASN A 137 -29.27 -1.90 7.52
C ASN A 137 -29.82 -1.59 8.93
N SER A 138 -28.94 -1.46 9.90
CA SER A 138 -29.29 -1.09 11.28
C SER A 138 -29.83 0.34 11.35
N ALA A 139 -29.16 1.29 10.71
CA ALA A 139 -29.61 2.69 10.63
C ALA A 139 -30.96 2.82 9.90
N ARG A 140 -31.11 2.15 8.75
CA ARG A 140 -32.37 2.11 7.99
C ARG A 140 -33.52 1.55 8.81
N LYS A 141 -33.30 0.44 9.51
CA LYS A 141 -34.29 -0.17 10.39
C LYS A 141 -34.68 0.76 11.55
N ASN A 142 -33.71 1.46 12.12
CA ASN A 142 -33.93 2.45 13.17
C ASN A 142 -34.83 3.59 12.65
N VAL A 143 -34.49 4.21 11.52
CA VAL A 143 -35.28 5.29 10.90
C VAL A 143 -36.69 4.83 10.61
N MET A 144 -36.90 3.63 10.06
CA MET A 144 -38.24 3.11 9.73
C MET A 144 -39.06 2.79 10.99
N ASN A 145 -38.48 2.23 12.03
CA ASN A 145 -39.22 1.83 13.24
C ASN A 145 -39.52 3.01 14.17
N HIS A 146 -38.72 4.07 14.13
CA HIS A 146 -38.81 5.23 15.01
C HIS A 146 -39.09 6.53 14.25
N SER A 147 -39.77 6.45 13.10
CA SER A 147 -40.01 7.59 12.22
C SER A 147 -40.72 8.76 12.91
N PHE A 148 -41.60 8.47 13.90
CA PHE A 148 -42.29 9.50 14.67
C PHE A 148 -41.35 10.28 15.61
N ASP A 149 -40.26 9.68 16.08
CA ASP A 149 -39.29 10.29 17.00
C ASP A 149 -38.41 11.32 16.28
N TYR A 150 -38.33 11.24 14.95
CA TYR A 150 -37.55 12.14 14.12
C TYR A 150 -38.31 13.36 13.58
N GLY A 151 -39.63 13.38 13.70
CA GLY A 151 -40.46 14.50 13.29
C GLY A 151 -40.19 15.00 11.87
N PRO A 152 -40.00 16.32 11.67
CA PRO A 152 -39.76 16.89 10.32
C PRO A 152 -38.39 16.49 9.72
N ALA A 153 -37.48 15.92 10.50
CA ALA A 153 -36.15 15.47 10.00
C ALA A 153 -36.21 14.15 9.21
N ILE A 154 -37.35 13.43 9.27
CA ILE A 154 -37.49 12.11 8.61
C ILE A 154 -37.20 12.16 7.12
N GLU A 155 -37.69 13.17 6.41
CA GLU A 155 -37.44 13.32 4.96
C GLU A 155 -35.95 13.48 4.63
N THR A 156 -35.21 14.20 5.48
CA THR A 156 -33.75 14.37 5.31
C THR A 156 -33.00 13.07 5.58
N LEU A 157 -33.44 12.32 6.62
CA LEU A 157 -32.83 11.02 6.93
C LEU A 157 -33.06 9.99 5.81
N GLU A 158 -34.25 9.96 5.24
CA GLU A 158 -34.57 9.10 4.10
C GLU A 158 -33.72 9.46 2.86
N LYS A 159 -33.51 10.75 2.58
CA LYS A 159 -32.60 11.20 1.51
C LYS A 159 -31.16 10.78 1.75
N ASN A 160 -30.68 10.86 2.98
CA ASN A 160 -29.33 10.40 3.33
C ASN A 160 -29.20 8.88 3.13
N LEU A 161 -30.20 8.09 3.51
CA LEU A 161 -30.22 6.65 3.27
C LEU A 161 -30.22 6.32 1.77
N GLN A 162 -31.01 7.02 0.96
CA GLN A 162 -31.03 6.85 -0.50
C GLN A 162 -29.68 7.20 -1.14
N TYR A 163 -29.03 8.25 -0.65
CA TYR A 163 -27.68 8.64 -1.11
C TYR A 163 -26.62 7.58 -0.79
N LEU A 164 -26.67 7.00 0.41
CA LEU A 164 -25.80 5.88 0.80
C LEU A 164 -26.03 4.64 -0.10
N GLU A 165 -27.29 4.30 -0.39
CA GLU A 165 -27.63 3.20 -1.28
C GLU A 165 -27.08 3.40 -2.71
N LEU A 166 -27.13 4.63 -3.22
CA LEU A 166 -26.50 4.98 -4.49
C LEU A 166 -24.98 4.84 -4.45
N ASN A 167 -24.34 5.19 -3.33
CA ASN A 167 -22.89 5.04 -3.18
C ASN A 167 -22.48 3.57 -3.08
N PHE A 168 -23.26 2.70 -2.42
CA PHE A 168 -23.05 1.26 -2.47
C PHE A 168 -23.18 0.69 -3.90
N THR A 169 -24.13 1.19 -4.68
CA THR A 169 -24.25 0.81 -6.09
C THR A 169 -23.00 1.17 -6.89
N LYS A 170 -22.46 2.38 -6.70
CA LYS A 170 -21.21 2.80 -7.34
C LYS A 170 -20.00 1.93 -6.90
N TYR A 171 -19.92 1.58 -5.61
CA TYR A 171 -18.91 0.66 -5.12
C TYR A 171 -18.95 -0.68 -5.88
N ASN A 172 -20.15 -1.25 -6.04
CA ASN A 172 -20.32 -2.49 -6.79
C ASN A 172 -19.87 -2.34 -8.26
N GLU A 173 -20.22 -1.23 -8.92
CA GLU A 173 -19.79 -0.94 -10.29
C GLU A 173 -18.25 -0.87 -10.41
N TYR A 174 -17.57 -0.19 -9.48
CA TYR A 174 -16.10 -0.15 -9.47
C TYR A 174 -15.48 -1.52 -9.25
N THR A 175 -16.04 -2.31 -8.31
CA THR A 175 -15.56 -3.67 -8.01
C THR A 175 -15.75 -4.60 -9.21
N GLU A 176 -16.91 -4.59 -9.84
CA GLU A 176 -17.22 -5.40 -11.04
C GLU A 176 -16.31 -5.04 -12.22
N ASN A 177 -15.96 -3.76 -12.36
CA ASN A 177 -15.05 -3.29 -13.40
C ASN A 177 -13.56 -3.53 -13.07
N GLY A 178 -13.21 -3.99 -11.86
CA GLY A 178 -11.83 -4.22 -11.43
C GLY A 178 -11.08 -2.96 -11.01
N ASP A 179 -11.79 -1.87 -10.68
CA ASP A 179 -11.19 -0.67 -10.09
C ASP A 179 -11.28 -0.68 -8.56
N HIS A 180 -10.54 -1.60 -7.94
CA HIS A 180 -10.58 -1.83 -6.49
C HIS A 180 -10.08 -0.65 -5.66
N LEU A 181 -9.21 0.23 -6.21
CA LEU A 181 -8.77 1.44 -5.51
C LEU A 181 -9.87 2.50 -5.48
N GLU A 182 -10.57 2.72 -6.59
CA GLU A 182 -11.74 3.62 -6.62
C GLU A 182 -12.87 3.08 -5.75
N ALA A 183 -13.09 1.75 -5.76
CA ALA A 183 -14.00 1.09 -4.85
C ALA A 183 -13.65 1.34 -3.37
N ARG A 184 -12.37 1.26 -2.99
CA ARG A 184 -11.89 1.59 -1.65
C ARG A 184 -12.17 3.03 -1.26
N ASP A 185 -11.95 3.98 -2.16
CA ASP A 185 -12.20 5.39 -1.90
C ASP A 185 -13.71 5.66 -1.77
N MET A 186 -14.55 4.94 -2.51
CA MET A 186 -16.00 4.97 -2.31
C MET A 186 -16.41 4.43 -0.94
N LEU A 187 -15.81 3.33 -0.45
CA LEU A 187 -16.08 2.80 0.89
C LEU A 187 -15.68 3.78 2.00
N LYS A 188 -14.59 4.52 1.85
CA LYS A 188 -14.21 5.60 2.79
C LYS A 188 -15.27 6.71 2.82
N THR A 189 -15.82 7.06 1.66
CA THR A 189 -16.91 8.03 1.57
C THR A 189 -18.17 7.51 2.27
N ILE A 190 -18.54 6.26 2.02
CA ILE A 190 -19.69 5.62 2.67
C ILE A 190 -19.50 5.56 4.19
N ASP A 191 -18.29 5.21 4.68
CA ASP A 191 -17.99 5.15 6.11
C ASP A 191 -18.12 6.53 6.80
N ALA A 192 -17.62 7.59 6.16
CA ALA A 192 -17.75 8.95 6.65
C ALA A 192 -19.24 9.41 6.69
N ASP A 193 -20.00 9.12 5.62
CA ASP A 193 -21.42 9.44 5.53
C ASP A 193 -22.25 8.64 6.55
N MET A 194 -21.93 7.35 6.73
CA MET A 194 -22.55 6.50 7.75
C MET A 194 -22.30 7.02 9.16
N THR A 195 -21.06 7.40 9.48
CA THR A 195 -20.71 7.98 10.78
C THR A 195 -21.48 9.27 11.04
N SER A 196 -21.61 10.13 10.02
CA SER A 196 -22.40 11.35 10.10
C SER A 196 -23.87 11.07 10.32
N LEU A 197 -24.44 10.08 9.63
CA LEU A 197 -25.85 9.68 9.78
C LEU A 197 -26.11 9.13 11.19
N GLU A 198 -25.23 8.27 11.71
CA GLU A 198 -25.36 7.69 13.06
C GLU A 198 -25.33 8.78 14.15
N ASP A 199 -24.44 9.77 14.04
CA ASP A 199 -24.38 10.93 14.94
C ASP A 199 -25.69 11.75 14.91
N ILE A 200 -26.26 11.95 13.72
CA ILE A 200 -27.56 12.63 13.56
C ILE A 200 -28.69 11.82 14.20
N LEU A 201 -28.73 10.50 13.97
CA LEU A 201 -29.75 9.61 14.52
C LEU A 201 -29.74 9.59 16.06
N GLU A 202 -28.56 9.73 16.67
CA GLU A 202 -28.42 9.80 18.13
C GLU A 202 -28.91 11.16 18.69
N ARG A 203 -28.67 12.25 17.97
CA ARG A 203 -28.95 13.62 18.47
C ARG A 203 -30.38 14.08 18.26
N ILE A 204 -31.01 13.76 17.13
CA ILE A 204 -32.32 14.30 16.77
C ILE A 204 -33.43 14.03 17.82
N PRO A 205 -33.60 12.79 18.36
CA PRO A 205 -34.63 12.51 19.35
C PRO A 205 -34.52 13.40 20.57
N SER A 206 -33.30 13.57 21.09
CA SER A 206 -33.06 14.40 22.28
C SER A 206 -33.31 15.90 22.03
N MET A 207 -33.04 16.38 20.82
CA MET A 207 -33.33 17.76 20.43
C MET A 207 -34.85 18.00 20.22
N TYR A 208 -35.50 17.03 19.61
CA TYR A 208 -36.95 17.09 19.38
C TYR A 208 -37.72 17.07 20.70
N ASP A 209 -37.39 16.25 21.67
CA ASP A 209 -37.96 16.21 22.99
C ASP A 209 -37.77 17.52 23.77
N LYS A 210 -36.61 18.15 23.66
CA LYS A 210 -36.37 19.47 24.28
C LYS A 210 -37.26 20.54 23.70
N ILE A 211 -37.38 20.60 22.37
CA ILE A 211 -38.23 21.57 21.69
C ILE A 211 -39.69 21.39 22.10
N LYS A 212 -40.17 20.13 22.12
CA LYS A 212 -41.54 19.82 22.52
C LYS A 212 -41.85 20.25 23.96
N ASN A 213 -40.89 20.03 24.88
CA ASN A 213 -41.06 20.38 26.30
C ASN A 213 -40.91 21.89 26.59
N GLU A 214 -40.31 22.68 25.67
CA GLU A 214 -40.25 24.16 25.81
C GLU A 214 -41.49 24.88 25.30
N TYR A 215 -42.35 24.20 24.52
CA TYR A 215 -43.56 24.79 23.92
C TYR A 215 -44.87 24.22 24.50
N GLU A 216 -44.82 23.29 25.47
CA GLU A 216 -45.92 22.89 26.35
C GLU A 216 -45.89 23.68 27.69
#